data_bcbd954ba5fcc4134433c6a005d86799
#
_entry.id   bcbd954ba5fcc4134433c6a005d86799
#
_cell.length_a   1.000
_cell.length_b   1.000
_cell.length_c   1.000
_cell.angle_alpha   90.00
_cell.angle_beta   90.00
_cell.angle_gamma   90.00
#
_symmetry.space_group_name_H-M   'P 1'
#
loop_
_entity.id
_entity.type
_entity.pdbx_description
1 polymer ?
#
loop_
_entity_poly.entity_id
_entity_poly.type
_entity_poly.pdbx_seq_one_letter_code
_entity_poly.pdbx_strand_id
1 'polypeptide(L)'
;MKFLSIVLGLAAVGYFSVAHADTKNDETYRKLESFSKVLSYIEDHYIEKVPADKLIEDALRGITANLDPHTTYLPPDIYKQMRVDTSGEFGGVGIELGFNAAKELIVITPTEDGPAIKHGVRSGDRLLEIDGKSTFGWSLMETVKHVRGKRGSLIRLLLQHKDEPKPYEITLKRENMHLQSVESRLMSDNIGYIQVKSFQEKTDQEVRRAFLKLQAQAEKEKSNPKLAGLVLDLRNDPGGLLDQAIAVTDLFVDEGVIVSTRGRDNSLQGEARAQTTDTLPYVPMITLINEGTASAAEIVAGALQDLGRSPLLGTQSFGKGSVQNIIDLEDGSALKITIARYFTPKGRPIQNLGNQPDIYVAPQSIATQEMDMIREKDLQNRIETLDEKGTTQKNKVGEGDSSKSSDVQLKSAVEYLKSSAFFKVKDAKR
;
A
#
# COMPACT_ATOMS: atom_id res chain seq x y z
N MET A 1 -83.34 -3.53 -49.18
CA MET A 1 -83.61 -3.32 -47.75
C MET A 1 -82.30 -3.37 -46.99
N LYS A 2 -81.87 -2.16 -46.48
CA LYS A 2 -81.34 -1.90 -45.18
C LYS A 2 -80.24 -2.87 -44.69
N PHE A 3 -78.96 -2.50 -44.52
CA PHE A 3 -78.40 -1.62 -43.51
C PHE A 3 -77.08 -1.02 -43.96
N LEU A 4 -77.03 0.26 -43.98
CA LEU A 4 -75.84 1.12 -43.99
C LEU A 4 -75.58 1.47 -42.56
N SER A 5 -74.34 1.73 -42.30
CA SER A 5 -73.86 2.64 -41.24
C SER A 5 -72.83 2.08 -40.26
N ILE A 6 -71.75 2.87 -40.17
CA ILE A 6 -70.94 3.18 -39.05
C ILE A 6 -69.71 2.27 -38.84
N VAL A 7 -68.63 2.69 -39.48
CA VAL A 7 -67.27 2.67 -38.85
C VAL A 7 -66.57 3.93 -39.31
N LEU A 8 -66.61 4.95 -38.50
CA LEU A 8 -65.74 6.11 -38.57
C LEU A 8 -65.42 6.50 -37.10
N GLY A 9 -64.15 6.47 -36.73
CA GLY A 9 -63.75 7.07 -35.49
C GLY A 9 -62.93 6.16 -34.60
N LEU A 10 -61.60 6.01 -34.86
CA LEU A 10 -60.59 5.71 -33.87
C LEU A 10 -59.21 5.67 -34.56
N ALA A 11 -58.74 6.87 -34.94
CA ALA A 11 -57.40 7.05 -35.41
C ALA A 11 -56.93 8.46 -35.03
N ALA A 12 -56.66 8.70 -33.74
CA ALA A 12 -55.95 9.88 -33.28
C ALA A 12 -55.71 9.81 -31.75
N VAL A 13 -54.91 8.85 -31.22
CA VAL A 13 -54.16 9.03 -29.96
C VAL A 13 -52.98 8.05 -30.03
N GLY A 14 -51.82 8.50 -30.42
CA GLY A 14 -50.64 7.62 -30.48
C GLY A 14 -49.37 8.31 -30.96
N TYR A 15 -49.23 9.58 -30.67
CA TYR A 15 -47.96 10.29 -30.94
C TYR A 15 -47.75 11.37 -29.89
N PHE A 16 -47.33 10.99 -28.71
CA PHE A 16 -46.63 11.91 -27.78
C PHE A 16 -46.08 11.10 -26.61
N SER A 17 -44.92 10.44 -26.80
CA SER A 17 -44.05 10.02 -25.69
C SER A 17 -42.72 9.47 -26.23
N VAL A 18 -42.01 10.24 -27.03
CA VAL A 18 -40.57 9.99 -27.28
C VAL A 18 -39.91 11.35 -27.42
N ALA A 19 -39.57 11.98 -26.36
CA ALA A 19 -38.64 13.12 -26.38
C ALA A 19 -38.31 13.61 -24.97
N HIS A 20 -37.72 12.77 -24.10
CA HIS A 20 -37.11 13.28 -22.85
C HIS A 20 -35.86 12.50 -22.39
N ALA A 21 -35.23 11.70 -23.25
CA ALA A 21 -34.03 10.95 -22.89
C ALA A 21 -32.72 11.51 -23.48
N ASP A 22 -32.76 12.54 -24.35
CA ASP A 22 -31.60 12.89 -25.18
C ASP A 22 -30.88 14.20 -24.83
N THR A 23 -31.46 15.07 -24.01
CA THR A 23 -30.89 16.42 -23.84
C THR A 23 -29.60 16.46 -23.06
N LYS A 24 -29.39 15.55 -22.10
CA LYS A 24 -28.14 15.51 -21.30
C LYS A 24 -26.94 14.98 -22.08
N ASN A 25 -27.19 14.01 -22.94
CA ASN A 25 -26.13 13.47 -23.80
C ASN A 25 -25.72 14.49 -24.87
N ASP A 26 -26.65 15.22 -25.46
CA ASP A 26 -26.38 16.22 -26.51
C ASP A 26 -25.51 17.38 -26.00
N GLU A 27 -25.74 17.85 -24.78
CA GLU A 27 -24.87 18.89 -24.16
C GLU A 27 -23.46 18.37 -23.88
N THR A 28 -23.30 17.15 -23.40
CA THR A 28 -22.01 16.53 -23.17
C THR A 28 -21.23 16.37 -24.48
N TYR A 29 -21.86 15.91 -25.56
CA TYR A 29 -21.22 15.78 -26.86
C TYR A 29 -20.79 17.14 -27.45
N ARG A 30 -21.59 18.20 -27.29
CA ARG A 30 -21.17 19.56 -27.70
C ARG A 30 -19.95 20.06 -26.92
N LYS A 31 -19.84 19.73 -25.62
CA LYS A 31 -18.65 20.08 -24.82
C LYS A 31 -17.41 19.30 -25.27
N LEU A 32 -17.58 18.01 -25.63
CA LEU A 32 -16.49 17.21 -26.21
C LEU A 32 -16.03 17.74 -27.58
N GLU A 33 -16.97 18.20 -28.41
CA GLU A 33 -16.63 18.88 -29.67
C GLU A 33 -15.81 20.16 -29.42
N SER A 34 -16.22 20.96 -28.45
CA SER A 34 -15.49 22.18 -28.06
C SER A 34 -14.07 21.84 -27.55
N PHE A 35 -13.94 20.78 -26.74
CA PHE A 35 -12.66 20.28 -26.25
C PHE A 35 -11.76 19.87 -27.43
N SER A 36 -12.27 19.10 -28.38
CA SER A 36 -11.54 18.67 -29.57
C SER A 36 -11.07 19.85 -30.43
N LYS A 37 -11.92 20.89 -30.62
CA LYS A 37 -11.54 22.11 -31.34
C LYS A 37 -10.41 22.86 -30.65
N VAL A 38 -10.47 22.98 -29.31
CA VAL A 38 -9.40 23.66 -28.52
C VAL A 38 -8.10 22.89 -28.65
N LEU A 39 -8.15 21.54 -28.55
CA LEU A 39 -6.97 20.68 -28.69
C LEU A 39 -6.31 20.89 -30.06
N SER A 40 -7.08 20.79 -31.15
CA SER A 40 -6.56 21.00 -32.51
C SER A 40 -6.00 22.41 -32.71
N TYR A 41 -6.66 23.43 -32.14
CA TYR A 41 -6.20 24.80 -32.26
C TYR A 41 -4.86 25.04 -31.55
N ILE A 42 -4.64 24.40 -30.38
CA ILE A 42 -3.37 24.46 -29.66
C ILE A 42 -2.28 23.75 -30.48
N GLU A 43 -2.57 22.54 -30.99
CA GLU A 43 -1.62 21.76 -31.79
C GLU A 43 -1.15 22.50 -33.03
N ASP A 44 -2.08 23.24 -33.71
CA ASP A 44 -1.80 23.92 -34.96
C ASP A 44 -1.16 25.32 -34.76
N HIS A 45 -1.44 26.00 -33.64
CA HIS A 45 -1.14 27.42 -33.51
C HIS A 45 -0.29 27.80 -32.28
N TYR A 46 -0.06 26.88 -31.34
CA TYR A 46 0.78 27.21 -30.20
C TYR A 46 2.22 27.45 -30.64
N ILE A 47 2.90 28.43 -30.03
CA ILE A 47 4.24 28.90 -30.42
C ILE A 47 5.28 27.79 -30.43
N GLU A 48 5.13 26.77 -29.57
CA GLU A 48 5.99 25.60 -29.50
C GLU A 48 5.21 24.34 -29.89
N LYS A 49 5.86 23.38 -30.56
CA LYS A 49 5.21 22.10 -30.87
C LYS A 49 4.95 21.29 -29.61
N VAL A 50 3.69 21.03 -29.31
CA VAL A 50 3.26 20.12 -28.24
C VAL A 50 2.55 18.92 -28.87
N PRO A 51 2.99 17.68 -28.62
CA PRO A 51 2.30 16.49 -29.11
C PRO A 51 0.87 16.40 -28.56
N ALA A 52 -0.10 16.00 -29.40
CA ALA A 52 -1.49 15.81 -29.00
C ALA A 52 -1.64 14.86 -27.82
N ASP A 53 -0.89 13.75 -27.82
CA ASP A 53 -0.89 12.75 -26.74
C ASP A 53 -0.59 13.37 -25.38
N LYS A 54 0.39 14.31 -25.33
CA LYS A 54 0.73 15.03 -24.11
C LYS A 54 -0.40 15.94 -23.65
N LEU A 55 -1.04 16.65 -24.55
CA LEU A 55 -2.17 17.53 -24.25
C LEU A 55 -3.37 16.73 -23.72
N ILE A 56 -3.64 15.57 -24.29
CA ILE A 56 -4.69 14.65 -23.85
C ILE A 56 -4.37 14.09 -22.45
N GLU A 57 -3.13 13.64 -22.24
CA GLU A 57 -2.69 13.16 -20.93
C GLU A 57 -2.83 14.25 -19.85
N ASP A 58 -2.39 15.47 -20.12
CA ASP A 58 -2.50 16.60 -19.18
C ASP A 58 -3.97 16.95 -18.91
N ALA A 59 -4.85 16.84 -19.90
CA ALA A 59 -6.29 17.03 -19.69
C ALA A 59 -6.92 15.92 -18.81
N LEU A 60 -6.57 14.64 -19.02
CA LEU A 60 -7.04 13.53 -18.19
C LEU A 60 -6.55 13.66 -16.75
N ARG A 61 -5.31 14.09 -16.54
CA ARG A 61 -4.76 14.43 -15.23
C ARG A 61 -5.53 15.59 -14.60
N GLY A 62 -5.86 16.64 -15.37
CA GLY A 62 -6.65 17.77 -14.90
C GLY A 62 -8.07 17.41 -14.46
N ILE A 63 -8.73 16.49 -15.17
CA ILE A 63 -10.06 15.99 -14.80
C ILE A 63 -10.01 15.28 -13.44
N THR A 64 -9.00 14.44 -13.24
CA THR A 64 -8.88 13.63 -12.01
C THR A 64 -8.40 14.43 -10.81
N ALA A 65 -7.50 15.38 -10.99
CA ALA A 65 -6.87 16.16 -9.91
C ALA A 65 -7.85 16.98 -9.06
N ASN A 66 -9.02 17.31 -9.60
CA ASN A 66 -10.03 18.10 -8.89
C ASN A 66 -11.08 17.25 -8.14
N LEU A 67 -10.98 15.92 -8.19
CA LEU A 67 -11.94 15.03 -7.54
C LEU A 67 -11.53 14.75 -6.08
N ASP A 68 -10.39 14.14 -5.89
CA ASP A 68 -9.80 13.84 -4.58
C ASP A 68 -8.29 13.53 -4.74
N PRO A 69 -7.50 13.46 -3.65
CA PRO A 69 -6.05 13.24 -3.72
C PRO A 69 -5.64 11.85 -4.25
N HIS A 70 -6.56 10.92 -4.34
CA HIS A 70 -6.28 9.51 -4.64
C HIS A 70 -6.80 9.07 -6.00
N THR A 71 -7.75 9.83 -6.58
CA THR A 71 -8.24 9.62 -7.94
C THR A 71 -7.25 10.20 -8.94
N THR A 72 -6.75 9.37 -9.85
CA THR A 72 -5.73 9.79 -10.82
C THR A 72 -5.77 8.98 -12.10
N TYR A 73 -5.44 9.63 -13.20
CA TYR A 73 -5.08 8.96 -14.45
C TYR A 73 -3.64 8.44 -14.35
N LEU A 74 -3.43 7.19 -14.73
CA LEU A 74 -2.15 6.50 -14.71
C LEU A 74 -1.68 6.24 -16.15
N PRO A 75 -0.68 6.94 -16.66
CA PRO A 75 -0.05 6.59 -17.93
C PRO A 75 0.48 5.16 -17.93
N PRO A 76 0.71 4.55 -19.13
CA PRO A 76 1.08 3.14 -19.24
C PRO A 76 2.32 2.73 -18.44
N ASP A 77 3.34 3.55 -18.37
CA ASP A 77 4.58 3.30 -17.63
C ASP A 77 4.36 3.36 -16.12
N ILE A 78 3.60 4.34 -15.64
CA ILE A 78 3.25 4.49 -14.22
C ILE A 78 2.32 3.34 -13.78
N TYR A 79 1.33 3.00 -14.60
CA TYR A 79 0.45 1.87 -14.32
C TYR A 79 1.21 0.54 -14.25
N LYS A 80 2.13 0.31 -15.17
CA LYS A 80 3.00 -0.86 -15.15
C LYS A 80 3.84 -0.93 -13.87
N GLN A 81 4.41 0.20 -13.41
CA GLN A 81 5.16 0.25 -12.17
C GLN A 81 4.26 -0.05 -10.96
N MET A 82 3.08 0.54 -10.90
CA MET A 82 2.10 0.27 -9.83
C MET A 82 1.71 -1.21 -9.77
N ARG A 83 1.54 -1.88 -10.91
CA ARG A 83 1.28 -3.33 -10.95
C ARG A 83 2.44 -4.16 -10.38
N VAL A 84 3.69 -3.74 -10.65
CA VAL A 84 4.88 -4.37 -10.05
C VAL A 84 4.87 -4.18 -8.53
N ASP A 85 4.62 -2.98 -8.06
CA ASP A 85 4.60 -2.67 -6.61
C ASP A 85 3.47 -3.43 -5.88
N THR A 86 2.33 -3.62 -6.56
CA THR A 86 1.16 -4.34 -6.03
C THR A 86 1.37 -5.86 -6.02
N SER A 87 1.92 -6.41 -7.10
CA SER A 87 2.21 -7.85 -7.16
C SER A 87 3.41 -8.24 -6.28
N GLY A 88 4.28 -7.31 -5.97
CA GLY A 88 5.56 -7.57 -5.33
C GLY A 88 6.54 -8.34 -6.21
N GLU A 89 6.20 -8.57 -7.49
CA GLU A 89 7.00 -9.37 -8.41
C GLU A 89 7.54 -8.52 -9.57
N PHE A 90 8.82 -8.65 -9.85
CA PHE A 90 9.47 -7.96 -10.97
C PHE A 90 10.55 -8.82 -11.61
N GLY A 91 10.83 -8.56 -12.88
CA GLY A 91 11.95 -9.20 -13.56
C GLY A 91 13.27 -8.53 -13.16
N GLY A 92 14.16 -9.31 -12.56
CA GLY A 92 15.43 -8.83 -12.04
C GLY A 92 16.49 -9.93 -11.98
N VAL A 93 17.63 -9.60 -11.43
CA VAL A 93 18.77 -10.53 -11.31
C VAL A 93 19.15 -10.86 -9.87
N GLY A 94 18.37 -10.36 -8.89
CA GLY A 94 18.58 -10.67 -7.48
C GLY A 94 19.82 -9.99 -6.91
N ILE A 95 19.92 -8.67 -7.00
CA ILE A 95 20.96 -7.84 -6.37
C ILE A 95 20.31 -6.67 -5.64
N GLU A 96 20.73 -6.43 -4.43
CA GLU A 96 20.49 -5.19 -3.72
C GLU A 96 21.64 -4.23 -4.01
N LEU A 97 21.31 -3.00 -4.41
CA LEU A 97 22.28 -1.99 -4.83
C LEU A 97 22.35 -0.83 -3.83
N GLY A 98 23.51 -0.25 -3.71
CA GLY A 98 23.73 0.95 -2.89
C GLY A 98 25.02 1.64 -3.27
N PHE A 99 25.40 2.66 -2.49
CA PHE A 99 26.65 3.38 -2.64
C PHE A 99 27.60 3.08 -1.49
N ASN A 100 28.88 2.93 -1.81
CA ASN A 100 29.93 2.90 -0.79
C ASN A 100 30.32 4.32 -0.32
N ALA A 101 31.25 4.42 0.63
CA ALA A 101 31.74 5.70 1.15
C ALA A 101 32.38 6.60 0.06
N ALA A 102 32.87 6.01 -1.01
CA ALA A 102 33.44 6.71 -2.18
C ALA A 102 32.38 7.12 -3.21
N LYS A 103 31.07 6.93 -2.89
CA LYS A 103 29.94 7.18 -3.79
C LYS A 103 29.96 6.32 -5.07
N GLU A 104 30.61 5.18 -5.02
CA GLU A 104 30.59 4.21 -6.12
C GLU A 104 29.42 3.25 -5.92
N LEU A 105 28.78 2.86 -7.02
CA LEU A 105 27.65 1.93 -7.03
C LEU A 105 28.16 0.52 -6.75
N ILE A 106 27.62 -0.12 -5.73
CA ILE A 106 28.02 -1.47 -5.29
C ILE A 106 26.82 -2.40 -5.10
N VAL A 107 27.07 -3.68 -5.20
CA VAL A 107 26.17 -4.73 -4.73
C VAL A 107 26.27 -4.81 -3.21
N ILE A 108 25.21 -4.42 -2.49
CA ILE A 108 25.14 -4.58 -1.02
C ILE A 108 25.07 -6.08 -0.71
N THR A 109 24.10 -6.77 -1.29
CA THR A 109 23.98 -8.22 -1.17
C THR A 109 23.28 -8.82 -2.40
N PRO A 110 23.72 -9.96 -2.91
CA PRO A 110 22.95 -10.75 -3.85
C PRO A 110 21.90 -11.59 -3.10
N THR A 111 20.71 -11.75 -3.68
CA THR A 111 19.63 -12.59 -3.13
C THR A 111 20.03 -14.08 -3.19
N GLU A 112 19.79 -14.85 -2.11
CA GLU A 112 20.23 -16.24 -1.96
C GLU A 112 19.90 -17.15 -3.15
N ASP A 113 18.70 -17.04 -3.71
CA ASP A 113 18.25 -17.88 -4.83
C ASP A 113 18.30 -17.14 -6.19
N GLY A 114 18.85 -15.93 -6.22
CA GLY A 114 18.84 -15.07 -7.40
C GLY A 114 19.82 -15.52 -8.50
N PRO A 115 19.62 -15.07 -9.76
CA PRO A 115 20.56 -15.30 -10.85
C PRO A 115 21.98 -14.80 -10.56
N ALA A 116 22.11 -13.66 -9.90
CA ALA A 116 23.41 -13.02 -9.67
C ALA A 116 24.33 -13.87 -8.79
N ILE A 117 23.83 -14.39 -7.66
CA ILE A 117 24.65 -15.20 -6.74
C ILE A 117 25.08 -16.51 -7.41
N LYS A 118 24.22 -17.12 -8.21
CA LYS A 118 24.51 -18.36 -8.96
C LYS A 118 25.63 -18.17 -9.98
N HIS A 119 25.87 -16.92 -10.42
CA HIS A 119 26.92 -16.56 -11.38
C HIS A 119 28.10 -15.86 -10.75
N GLY A 120 28.25 -15.94 -9.41
CA GLY A 120 29.45 -15.51 -8.70
C GLY A 120 29.48 -14.03 -8.28
N VAL A 121 28.36 -13.30 -8.40
CA VAL A 121 28.27 -11.93 -7.84
C VAL A 121 28.35 -11.98 -6.33
N ARG A 122 29.15 -11.10 -5.73
CA ARG A 122 29.43 -11.04 -4.29
C ARG A 122 29.01 -9.70 -3.69
N SER A 123 28.76 -9.71 -2.40
CA SER A 123 28.59 -8.47 -1.63
C SER A 123 29.85 -7.61 -1.71
N GLY A 124 29.70 -6.33 -1.97
CA GLY A 124 30.78 -5.37 -2.16
C GLY A 124 31.30 -5.25 -3.60
N ASP A 125 30.79 -6.03 -4.55
CA ASP A 125 31.15 -5.90 -5.97
C ASP A 125 30.74 -4.52 -6.49
N ARG A 126 31.63 -3.84 -7.21
CA ARG A 126 31.33 -2.57 -7.87
C ARG A 126 30.61 -2.85 -9.19
N LEU A 127 29.55 -2.15 -9.45
CA LEU A 127 28.80 -2.22 -10.70
C LEU A 127 29.26 -1.08 -11.62
N LEU A 128 30.03 -1.41 -12.64
CA LEU A 128 30.68 -0.44 -13.53
C LEU A 128 29.83 -0.12 -14.76
N GLU A 129 29.22 -1.15 -15.39
CA GLU A 129 28.40 -0.97 -16.58
C GLU A 129 27.18 -1.88 -16.57
N ILE A 130 26.12 -1.41 -17.24
CA ILE A 130 24.90 -2.17 -17.56
C ILE A 130 24.67 -2.06 -19.06
N ASP A 131 24.63 -3.21 -19.75
CA ASP A 131 24.45 -3.31 -21.22
C ASP A 131 25.42 -2.39 -22.02
N GLY A 132 26.68 -2.27 -21.54
CA GLY A 132 27.73 -1.44 -22.14
C GLY A 132 27.62 0.05 -21.86
N LYS A 133 26.71 0.47 -20.97
CA LYS A 133 26.60 1.86 -20.49
C LYS A 133 27.23 2.00 -19.11
N SER A 134 28.15 2.97 -18.97
CA SER A 134 28.75 3.27 -17.67
C SER A 134 27.70 3.72 -16.67
N THR A 135 27.80 3.19 -15.44
CA THR A 135 26.92 3.57 -14.31
C THR A 135 27.44 4.79 -13.55
N PHE A 136 28.56 5.36 -13.97
CA PHE A 136 29.15 6.54 -13.33
C PHE A 136 28.18 7.73 -13.35
N GLY A 137 27.90 8.28 -12.20
CA GLY A 137 26.99 9.43 -12.02
C GLY A 137 25.49 9.06 -12.04
N TRP A 138 25.11 7.79 -12.20
CA TRP A 138 23.72 7.39 -12.11
C TRP A 138 23.21 7.43 -10.67
N SER A 139 21.96 7.78 -10.53
CA SER A 139 21.23 7.60 -9.28
C SER A 139 20.88 6.13 -9.04
N LEU A 140 20.62 5.75 -7.79
CA LEU A 140 20.17 4.39 -7.47
C LEU A 140 18.87 4.03 -8.22
N MET A 141 17.94 4.97 -8.32
CA MET A 141 16.68 4.78 -9.03
C MET A 141 16.89 4.51 -10.52
N GLU A 142 17.76 5.27 -11.15
CA GLU A 142 18.13 5.08 -12.56
C GLU A 142 18.76 3.72 -12.79
N THR A 143 19.67 3.32 -11.90
CA THR A 143 20.32 2.00 -11.97
C THR A 143 19.31 0.87 -11.83
N VAL A 144 18.42 0.95 -10.84
CA VAL A 144 17.35 -0.04 -10.62
C VAL A 144 16.45 -0.14 -11.86
N LYS A 145 16.10 0.99 -12.50
CA LYS A 145 15.32 1.01 -13.74
C LYS A 145 15.99 0.21 -14.87
N HIS A 146 17.33 0.26 -14.99
CA HIS A 146 18.07 -0.50 -16.00
C HIS A 146 18.28 -1.97 -15.62
N VAL A 147 18.47 -2.27 -14.34
CA VAL A 147 18.61 -3.66 -13.86
C VAL A 147 17.30 -4.42 -13.98
N ARG A 148 16.17 -3.78 -13.64
CA ARG A 148 14.83 -4.36 -13.83
C ARG A 148 14.50 -4.48 -15.30
N GLY A 149 13.65 -5.45 -15.66
CA GLY A 149 13.19 -5.64 -17.02
C GLY A 149 12.23 -6.80 -17.15
N LYS A 150 11.87 -7.13 -18.38
CA LYS A 150 10.95 -8.24 -18.64
C LYS A 150 11.59 -9.57 -18.19
N ARG A 151 10.84 -10.39 -17.43
CA ARG A 151 11.23 -11.76 -17.09
C ARG A 151 11.70 -12.51 -18.35
N GLY A 152 12.82 -13.20 -18.25
CA GLY A 152 13.42 -13.96 -19.35
C GLY A 152 14.32 -13.15 -20.27
N SER A 153 14.33 -11.82 -20.21
CA SER A 153 15.28 -10.98 -20.96
C SER A 153 16.69 -11.08 -20.36
N LEU A 154 17.70 -10.88 -21.19
CA LEU A 154 19.09 -10.86 -20.76
C LEU A 154 19.50 -9.45 -20.33
N ILE A 155 20.46 -9.39 -19.43
CA ILE A 155 21.18 -8.18 -19.03
C ILE A 155 22.65 -8.51 -18.92
N ARG A 156 23.50 -7.62 -19.41
CA ARG A 156 24.95 -7.72 -19.31
C ARG A 156 25.46 -6.74 -18.27
N LEU A 157 26.22 -7.24 -17.29
CA LEU A 157 26.80 -6.45 -16.22
C LEU A 157 28.32 -6.53 -16.27
N LEU A 158 28.99 -5.39 -16.17
CA LEU A 158 30.42 -5.31 -15.92
C LEU A 158 30.61 -5.01 -14.42
N LEU A 159 31.17 -5.97 -13.70
CA LEU A 159 31.36 -5.93 -12.27
C LEU A 159 32.84 -6.01 -11.92
N GLN A 160 33.21 -5.56 -10.71
CA GLN A 160 34.55 -5.71 -10.18
C GLN A 160 34.47 -6.14 -8.71
N HIS A 161 35.08 -7.29 -8.40
CA HIS A 161 35.22 -7.72 -7.01
C HIS A 161 36.04 -6.72 -6.21
N LYS A 162 35.68 -6.51 -4.95
CA LYS A 162 36.32 -5.54 -4.04
C LYS A 162 37.85 -5.73 -3.94
N ASP A 163 38.31 -6.99 -3.94
CA ASP A 163 39.68 -7.36 -3.72
C ASP A 163 40.45 -7.76 -5.01
N GLU A 164 39.81 -7.62 -6.17
CA GLU A 164 40.37 -8.01 -7.46
C GLU A 164 40.46 -6.80 -8.42
N PRO A 165 41.65 -6.53 -9.02
CA PRO A 165 41.83 -5.34 -9.85
C PRO A 165 41.16 -5.44 -11.23
N LYS A 166 40.83 -6.64 -11.72
CA LYS A 166 40.23 -6.83 -13.03
C LYS A 166 38.71 -6.89 -12.97
N PRO A 167 38.02 -6.05 -13.75
CA PRO A 167 36.58 -6.21 -13.97
C PRO A 167 36.28 -7.55 -14.68
N TYR A 168 35.10 -8.07 -14.42
CA TYR A 168 34.56 -9.25 -15.09
C TYR A 168 33.15 -8.95 -15.64
N GLU A 169 32.87 -9.50 -16.82
CA GLU A 169 31.57 -9.35 -17.47
C GLU A 169 30.75 -10.61 -17.29
N ILE A 170 29.46 -10.43 -16.94
CA ILE A 170 28.49 -11.52 -16.85
C ILE A 170 27.23 -11.16 -17.61
N THR A 171 26.61 -12.17 -18.21
CA THR A 171 25.28 -12.04 -18.79
C THR A 171 24.31 -12.87 -17.97
N LEU A 172 23.31 -12.22 -17.43
CA LEU A 172 22.30 -12.81 -16.58
C LEU A 172 20.94 -12.80 -17.27
N LYS A 173 20.15 -13.84 -17.03
CA LYS A 173 18.75 -13.87 -17.42
C LYS A 173 17.92 -13.32 -16.27
N ARG A 174 17.07 -12.32 -16.54
CA ARG A 174 16.15 -11.80 -15.51
C ARG A 174 15.13 -12.86 -15.14
N GLU A 175 15.06 -13.16 -13.88
CA GLU A 175 14.08 -14.06 -13.28
C GLU A 175 13.02 -13.28 -12.53
N ASN A 176 11.98 -13.97 -12.06
CA ASN A 176 10.98 -13.36 -11.20
C ASN A 176 11.57 -13.14 -9.81
N MET A 177 11.75 -11.87 -9.44
CA MET A 177 12.21 -11.46 -8.11
C MET A 177 11.01 -11.06 -7.29
N HIS A 178 11.01 -11.41 -6.01
CA HIS A 178 9.95 -11.04 -5.08
C HIS A 178 10.45 -9.96 -4.12
N LEU A 179 9.68 -8.87 -4.01
CA LEU A 179 9.90 -7.85 -2.99
C LEU A 179 9.35 -8.38 -1.67
N GLN A 180 10.21 -8.58 -0.71
CA GLN A 180 9.80 -9.06 0.61
C GLN A 180 8.95 -8.01 1.32
N SER A 181 7.66 -8.32 1.53
CA SER A 181 6.72 -7.45 2.22
C SER A 181 6.75 -7.61 3.74
N VAL A 182 7.33 -8.69 4.25
CA VAL A 182 7.35 -9.06 5.67
C VAL A 182 8.75 -9.32 6.16
N GLU A 183 9.14 -8.69 7.27
CA GLU A 183 10.34 -9.03 8.03
C GLU A 183 9.98 -9.65 9.38
N SER A 184 10.79 -10.57 9.88
CA SER A 184 10.55 -11.19 11.17
C SER A 184 11.82 -11.55 11.90
N ARG A 185 11.78 -11.44 13.24
CA ARG A 185 12.85 -11.89 14.13
C ARG A 185 12.29 -12.31 15.48
N LEU A 186 12.92 -13.31 16.09
CA LEU A 186 12.67 -13.65 17.49
C LEU A 186 13.48 -12.70 18.37
N MET A 187 12.81 -12.05 19.31
CA MET A 187 13.40 -11.16 20.30
C MET A 187 13.65 -11.92 21.61
N SER A 188 14.27 -11.26 22.59
CA SER A 188 14.41 -11.81 23.94
C SER A 188 13.07 -12.22 24.53
N ASP A 189 13.09 -13.17 25.46
CA ASP A 189 11.91 -13.70 26.16
C ASP A 189 10.86 -14.34 25.25
N ASN A 190 11.31 -14.88 24.10
CA ASN A 190 10.48 -15.53 23.11
C ASN A 190 9.32 -14.66 22.57
N ILE A 191 9.56 -13.36 22.46
CA ILE A 191 8.62 -12.45 21.81
C ILE A 191 8.94 -12.41 20.32
N GLY A 192 7.95 -12.77 19.49
CA GLY A 192 8.03 -12.63 18.05
C GLY A 192 7.84 -11.18 17.62
N TYR A 193 8.61 -10.76 16.62
CA TYR A 193 8.43 -9.51 15.93
C TYR A 193 8.18 -9.78 14.45
N ILE A 194 7.08 -9.27 13.93
CA ILE A 194 6.72 -9.30 12.51
C ILE A 194 6.44 -7.87 12.07
N GLN A 195 7.19 -7.39 11.06
CA GLN A 195 6.93 -6.12 10.41
C GLN A 195 6.32 -6.38 9.04
N VAL A 196 5.20 -5.73 8.75
CA VAL A 196 4.61 -5.66 7.41
C VAL A 196 4.97 -4.29 6.84
N LYS A 197 5.65 -4.28 5.70
CA LYS A 197 6.12 -3.06 5.02
C LYS A 197 5.11 -2.52 4.01
N SER A 198 4.32 -3.42 3.45
CA SER A 198 3.24 -3.12 2.50
C SER A 198 2.38 -4.37 2.27
N PHE A 199 1.15 -4.18 1.81
CA PHE A 199 0.22 -5.26 1.50
C PHE A 199 0.26 -5.58 0.00
N GLN A 200 1.14 -6.51 -0.38
CA GLN A 200 1.32 -7.04 -1.74
C GLN A 200 0.65 -8.40 -1.88
N GLU A 201 0.55 -8.93 -3.10
CA GLU A 201 0.11 -10.31 -3.29
C GLU A 201 0.95 -11.27 -2.42
N LYS A 202 0.29 -12.20 -1.73
CA LYS A 202 0.89 -13.21 -0.84
C LYS A 202 1.45 -12.69 0.50
N THR A 203 1.18 -11.44 0.90
CA THR A 203 1.61 -10.91 2.21
C THR A 203 1.03 -11.74 3.36
N ASP A 204 -0.19 -12.22 3.25
CA ASP A 204 -0.82 -13.17 4.19
C ASP A 204 0.02 -14.44 4.38
N GLN A 205 0.50 -15.03 3.29
CA GLN A 205 1.35 -16.23 3.32
C GLN A 205 2.73 -15.93 3.92
N GLU A 206 3.27 -14.74 3.69
CA GLU A 206 4.53 -14.30 4.31
C GLU A 206 4.39 -14.12 5.81
N VAL A 207 3.32 -13.46 6.27
CA VAL A 207 3.01 -13.31 7.69
C VAL A 207 2.83 -14.68 8.35
N ARG A 208 2.06 -15.58 7.74
CA ARG A 208 1.88 -16.94 8.22
C ARG A 208 3.21 -17.68 8.34
N ARG A 209 4.05 -17.67 7.31
CA ARG A 209 5.38 -18.31 7.33
C ARG A 209 6.29 -17.70 8.39
N ALA A 210 6.27 -16.38 8.54
CA ALA A 210 7.02 -15.67 9.57
C ALA A 210 6.59 -16.11 10.98
N PHE A 211 5.30 -16.18 11.24
CA PHE A 211 4.77 -16.64 12.53
C PHE A 211 5.19 -18.07 12.85
N LEU A 212 4.99 -19.01 11.93
CA LEU A 212 5.37 -20.41 12.12
C LEU A 212 6.89 -20.60 12.30
N LYS A 213 7.70 -19.82 11.59
CA LYS A 213 9.16 -19.78 11.77
C LYS A 213 9.54 -19.32 13.18
N LEU A 214 8.91 -18.25 13.68
CA LEU A 214 9.14 -17.72 15.02
C LEU A 214 8.71 -18.72 16.09
N GLN A 215 7.59 -19.41 15.90
CA GLN A 215 7.12 -20.46 16.79
C GLN A 215 8.13 -21.60 16.85
N ALA A 216 8.61 -22.11 15.71
CA ALA A 216 9.61 -23.17 15.64
C ALA A 216 10.99 -22.74 16.22
N GLN A 217 11.32 -21.45 16.17
CA GLN A 217 12.50 -20.92 16.83
C GLN A 217 12.34 -20.90 18.35
N ALA A 218 11.17 -20.44 18.85
CA ALA A 218 10.87 -20.41 20.28
C ALA A 218 10.85 -21.82 20.91
N GLU A 219 10.37 -22.83 20.17
CA GLU A 219 10.34 -24.23 20.63
C GLU A 219 11.75 -24.83 20.91
N LYS A 220 12.79 -24.25 20.35
CA LYS A 220 14.19 -24.66 20.60
C LYS A 220 14.74 -24.14 21.92
N GLU A 221 14.08 -23.14 22.52
CA GLU A 221 14.47 -22.58 23.81
C GLU A 221 14.04 -23.51 24.97
N LYS A 222 15.02 -24.03 25.70
CA LYS A 222 14.80 -25.01 26.77
C LYS A 222 13.98 -24.46 27.94
N SER A 223 14.05 -23.17 28.22
CA SER A 223 13.42 -22.52 29.38
C SER A 223 11.92 -22.20 29.17
N ASN A 224 11.52 -21.92 27.94
CA ASN A 224 10.13 -21.60 27.57
C ASN A 224 9.89 -21.97 26.11
N PRO A 225 9.50 -23.21 25.79
CA PRO A 225 9.38 -23.68 24.42
C PRO A 225 8.12 -23.18 23.70
N LYS A 226 7.68 -21.96 23.97
CA LYS A 226 6.50 -21.35 23.36
C LYS A 226 6.76 -19.87 23.01
N LEU A 227 6.14 -19.41 21.95
CA LEU A 227 6.09 -18.00 21.64
C LEU A 227 5.30 -17.28 22.74
N ALA A 228 5.97 -16.40 23.48
CA ALA A 228 5.38 -15.71 24.65
C ALA A 228 4.45 -14.55 24.27
N GLY A 229 4.69 -13.95 23.11
CA GLY A 229 3.90 -12.84 22.56
C GLY A 229 4.34 -12.49 21.16
N LEU A 230 3.56 -11.63 20.48
CA LEU A 230 3.81 -11.14 19.14
C LEU A 230 3.68 -9.62 19.09
N VAL A 231 4.68 -8.95 18.54
CA VAL A 231 4.61 -7.57 18.10
C VAL A 231 4.37 -7.58 16.58
N LEU A 232 3.22 -7.05 16.15
CA LEU A 232 2.92 -6.79 14.75
C LEU A 232 3.23 -5.31 14.47
N ASP A 233 4.25 -5.03 13.66
CA ASP A 233 4.66 -3.66 13.35
C ASP A 233 4.12 -3.22 11.98
N LEU A 234 3.21 -2.25 12.01
CA LEU A 234 2.59 -1.62 10.85
C LEU A 234 3.07 -0.17 10.66
N ARG A 235 4.08 0.26 11.41
CA ARG A 235 4.62 1.62 11.29
C ARG A 235 5.24 1.83 9.91
N ASN A 236 4.98 2.99 9.32
CA ASN A 236 5.42 3.39 7.98
C ASN A 236 4.95 2.44 6.86
N ASP A 237 3.91 1.66 7.09
CA ASP A 237 3.26 0.83 6.08
C ASP A 237 2.19 1.67 5.35
N PRO A 238 2.39 2.03 4.06
CA PRO A 238 1.45 2.85 3.31
C PRO A 238 0.17 2.12 2.92
N GLY A 239 0.07 0.83 3.25
CA GLY A 239 -1.02 -0.04 2.87
C GLY A 239 -0.73 -0.88 1.63
N GLY A 240 -1.73 -1.08 0.80
CA GLY A 240 -1.67 -1.90 -0.41
C GLY A 240 -3.01 -2.57 -0.72
N LEU A 241 -2.98 -3.85 -1.02
CA LEU A 241 -4.16 -4.62 -1.42
C LEU A 241 -5.13 -4.85 -0.26
N LEU A 242 -6.40 -4.53 -0.50
CA LEU A 242 -7.50 -4.78 0.44
C LEU A 242 -7.62 -6.26 0.80
N ASP A 243 -7.58 -7.14 -0.21
CA ASP A 243 -7.72 -8.58 -0.01
C ASP A 243 -6.63 -9.14 0.90
N GLN A 244 -5.42 -8.58 0.82
CA GLN A 244 -4.31 -8.95 1.67
C GLN A 244 -4.47 -8.43 3.10
N ALA A 245 -5.02 -7.23 3.30
CA ALA A 245 -5.35 -6.74 4.63
C ALA A 245 -6.42 -7.61 5.31
N ILE A 246 -7.44 -8.01 4.55
CA ILE A 246 -8.47 -8.95 5.03
C ILE A 246 -7.83 -10.29 5.40
N ALA A 247 -7.03 -10.89 4.50
CA ALA A 247 -6.41 -12.19 4.72
C ALA A 247 -5.41 -12.18 5.90
N VAL A 248 -4.60 -11.10 6.04
CA VAL A 248 -3.69 -10.95 7.20
C VAL A 248 -4.46 -10.80 8.50
N THR A 249 -5.58 -10.04 8.51
CA THR A 249 -6.43 -9.91 9.72
C THR A 249 -7.03 -11.25 10.09
N ASP A 250 -7.54 -12.00 9.11
CA ASP A 250 -8.17 -13.31 9.27
C ASP A 250 -7.20 -14.35 9.89
N LEU A 251 -5.89 -14.21 9.71
CA LEU A 251 -4.90 -15.04 10.40
C LEU A 251 -4.95 -14.93 11.92
N PHE A 252 -5.48 -13.84 12.47
CA PHE A 252 -5.42 -13.52 13.90
C PHE A 252 -6.78 -13.48 14.59
N VAL A 253 -7.89 -13.54 13.84
CA VAL A 253 -9.26 -13.46 14.39
C VAL A 253 -10.11 -14.60 13.83
N ASP A 254 -10.98 -15.16 14.69
CA ASP A 254 -11.80 -16.32 14.35
C ASP A 254 -13.18 -15.95 13.81
N GLU A 255 -13.70 -14.79 14.20
CA GLU A 255 -15.06 -14.36 13.87
C GLU A 255 -15.20 -12.83 13.87
N GLY A 256 -16.28 -12.36 13.29
CA GLY A 256 -16.64 -10.95 13.24
C GLY A 256 -16.38 -10.30 11.88
N VAL A 257 -16.86 -9.07 11.76
CA VAL A 257 -16.58 -8.22 10.59
C VAL A 257 -15.14 -7.75 10.68
N ILE A 258 -14.39 -7.82 9.59
CA ILE A 258 -13.04 -7.26 9.47
C ILE A 258 -13.13 -5.80 9.00
N VAL A 259 -13.87 -5.58 7.92
CA VAL A 259 -14.06 -4.28 7.30
C VAL A 259 -15.37 -4.23 6.55
N SER A 260 -16.01 -3.07 6.52
CA SER A 260 -17.13 -2.80 5.64
C SER A 260 -16.85 -1.62 4.73
N THR A 261 -17.47 -1.61 3.55
CA THR A 261 -17.33 -0.55 2.55
C THR A 261 -18.68 0.09 2.26
N ARG A 262 -18.71 1.42 2.16
CA ARG A 262 -19.92 2.17 1.82
C ARG A 262 -19.68 3.11 0.64
N GLY A 263 -20.59 3.12 -0.31
CA GLY A 263 -20.53 3.89 -1.53
C GLY A 263 -21.03 5.32 -1.38
N ARG A 264 -21.36 5.93 -2.55
CA ARG A 264 -21.75 7.34 -2.68
C ARG A 264 -22.92 7.73 -1.76
N ASP A 265 -23.95 6.90 -1.66
CA ASP A 265 -25.16 7.18 -0.85
C ASP A 265 -25.05 6.61 0.57
N ASN A 266 -23.83 6.38 1.05
CA ASN A 266 -23.56 5.71 2.33
C ASN A 266 -24.19 4.31 2.44
N SER A 267 -24.64 3.74 1.33
CA SER A 267 -25.14 2.37 1.27
C SER A 267 -24.00 1.37 1.43
N LEU A 268 -24.26 0.31 2.18
CA LEU A 268 -23.32 -0.81 2.33
C LEU A 268 -23.10 -1.46 0.96
N GLN A 269 -21.86 -1.48 0.50
CA GLN A 269 -21.45 -2.11 -0.76
C GLN A 269 -20.80 -3.47 -0.57
N GLY A 270 -20.13 -3.66 0.58
CA GLY A 270 -19.46 -4.91 0.88
C GLY A 270 -19.05 -5.00 2.34
N GLU A 271 -18.91 -6.24 2.80
CA GLU A 271 -18.47 -6.58 4.14
C GLU A 271 -17.59 -7.82 4.07
N ALA A 272 -16.40 -7.76 4.63
CA ALA A 272 -15.52 -8.92 4.80
C ALA A 272 -15.58 -9.40 6.24
N ARG A 273 -15.67 -10.72 6.41
CA ARG A 273 -15.76 -11.37 7.73
C ARG A 273 -14.62 -12.36 7.91
N ALA A 274 -14.20 -12.49 9.16
CA ALA A 274 -13.24 -13.51 9.57
C ALA A 274 -13.84 -14.91 9.43
N GLN A 275 -12.96 -15.86 9.15
CA GLN A 275 -13.26 -17.28 9.01
C GLN A 275 -12.44 -18.08 10.01
N THR A 276 -13.03 -19.09 10.61
CA THR A 276 -12.34 -19.95 11.60
C THR A 276 -11.31 -20.90 10.99
N THR A 277 -11.30 -21.03 9.66
CA THR A 277 -10.34 -21.89 8.97
C THR A 277 -8.99 -21.16 8.86
N ASP A 278 -7.94 -21.87 9.27
CA ASP A 278 -6.55 -21.37 9.13
C ASP A 278 -6.10 -20.25 10.08
N THR A 279 -6.85 -19.92 11.12
CA THR A 279 -6.40 -18.97 12.15
C THR A 279 -5.14 -19.48 12.86
N LEU A 280 -4.18 -18.59 13.08
CA LEU A 280 -2.94 -18.90 13.78
C LEU A 280 -3.17 -19.15 15.27
N PRO A 281 -2.35 -19.99 15.92
CA PRO A 281 -2.45 -20.21 17.36
C PRO A 281 -2.43 -18.90 18.14
N TYR A 282 -3.31 -18.79 19.13
CA TYR A 282 -3.41 -17.60 19.97
C TYR A 282 -2.11 -17.36 20.75
N VAL A 283 -1.55 -16.16 20.59
CA VAL A 283 -0.52 -15.60 21.46
C VAL A 283 -0.91 -14.17 21.84
N PRO A 284 -0.54 -13.66 23.03
CA PRO A 284 -0.69 -12.24 23.33
C PRO A 284 -0.07 -11.39 22.25
N MET A 285 -0.77 -10.34 21.79
CA MET A 285 -0.30 -9.53 20.67
C MET A 285 -0.44 -8.05 20.97
N ILE A 286 0.47 -7.25 20.42
CA ILE A 286 0.40 -5.80 20.39
C ILE A 286 0.73 -5.33 18.97
N THR A 287 0.00 -4.32 18.49
CA THR A 287 0.19 -3.78 17.14
C THR A 287 0.78 -2.38 17.22
N LEU A 288 1.92 -2.15 16.55
CA LEU A 288 2.56 -0.84 16.46
C LEU A 288 2.02 -0.06 15.25
N ILE A 289 1.65 1.20 15.49
CA ILE A 289 1.19 2.13 14.47
C ILE A 289 1.86 3.50 14.61
N ASN A 290 1.95 4.24 13.51
CA ASN A 290 2.35 5.64 13.50
C ASN A 290 1.65 6.40 12.36
N GLU A 291 1.98 7.67 12.18
CA GLU A 291 1.47 8.55 11.13
C GLU A 291 1.74 8.07 9.71
N GLY A 292 2.69 7.17 9.50
CA GLY A 292 2.96 6.50 8.22
C GLY A 292 2.14 5.23 8.00
N THR A 293 1.38 4.77 9.00
CA THR A 293 0.45 3.65 8.87
C THR A 293 -0.79 4.11 8.12
N ALA A 294 -1.06 3.59 6.91
CA ALA A 294 -2.13 4.09 6.05
C ALA A 294 -2.95 2.97 5.36
N SER A 295 -4.19 3.28 4.97
CA SER A 295 -5.03 2.47 4.07
C SER A 295 -5.22 1.02 4.56
N ALA A 296 -4.73 0.01 3.81
CA ALA A 296 -4.82 -1.42 4.17
C ALA A 296 -4.24 -1.72 5.55
N ALA A 297 -3.13 -1.07 5.94
CA ALA A 297 -2.55 -1.19 7.28
C ALA A 297 -3.51 -0.65 8.37
N GLU A 298 -4.28 0.40 8.07
CA GLU A 298 -5.29 0.93 9.00
C GLU A 298 -6.50 0.01 9.14
N ILE A 299 -6.84 -0.74 8.10
CA ILE A 299 -7.89 -1.78 8.16
C ILE A 299 -7.47 -2.86 9.14
N VAL A 300 -6.25 -3.40 9.01
CA VAL A 300 -5.71 -4.42 9.92
C VAL A 300 -5.67 -3.90 11.36
N ALA A 301 -5.07 -2.73 11.57
CA ALA A 301 -4.98 -2.11 12.90
C ALA A 301 -6.36 -1.90 13.53
N GLY A 302 -7.28 -1.27 12.80
CA GLY A 302 -8.63 -0.97 13.28
C GLY A 302 -9.46 -2.22 13.56
N ALA A 303 -9.32 -3.27 12.73
CA ALA A 303 -10.00 -4.54 12.96
C ALA A 303 -9.48 -5.26 14.19
N LEU A 304 -8.17 -5.39 14.36
CA LEU A 304 -7.55 -6.03 15.52
C LEU A 304 -7.89 -5.29 16.82
N GLN A 305 -7.97 -3.95 16.79
CA GLN A 305 -8.38 -3.13 17.92
C GLN A 305 -9.86 -3.34 18.25
N ASP A 306 -10.75 -3.18 17.27
CA ASP A 306 -12.19 -3.22 17.48
C ASP A 306 -12.68 -4.61 17.91
N LEU A 307 -12.05 -5.68 17.45
CA LEU A 307 -12.32 -7.06 17.82
C LEU A 307 -11.64 -7.47 19.15
N GLY A 308 -10.86 -6.56 19.77
CA GLY A 308 -10.17 -6.82 21.03
C GLY A 308 -9.03 -7.84 20.92
N ARG A 309 -8.53 -8.08 19.70
CA ARG A 309 -7.45 -9.04 19.47
C ARG A 309 -6.08 -8.51 19.86
N SER A 310 -5.83 -7.23 19.61
CA SER A 310 -4.55 -6.58 19.85
C SER A 310 -4.75 -5.11 20.18
N PRO A 311 -4.25 -4.60 21.31
CA PRO A 311 -4.19 -3.17 21.51
C PRO A 311 -3.20 -2.52 20.54
N LEU A 312 -3.49 -1.27 20.17
CA LEU A 312 -2.61 -0.45 19.34
C LEU A 312 -1.67 0.38 20.22
N LEU A 313 -0.39 0.40 19.87
CA LEU A 313 0.63 1.19 20.56
C LEU A 313 1.36 2.09 19.56
N GLY A 314 1.61 3.34 19.94
CA GLY A 314 2.37 4.30 19.13
C GLY A 314 1.69 5.64 18.99
N THR A 315 1.58 6.16 17.79
CA THR A 315 0.89 7.42 17.47
C THR A 315 -0.27 7.17 16.50
N GLN A 316 -1.16 8.17 16.37
CA GLN A 316 -2.31 8.09 15.49
C GLN A 316 -1.90 7.82 14.04
N SER A 317 -2.61 6.93 13.34
CA SER A 317 -2.38 6.61 11.94
C SER A 317 -2.80 7.73 10.97
N PHE A 318 -2.50 7.58 9.69
CA PHE A 318 -2.66 8.60 8.66
C PHE A 318 -4.10 9.05 8.41
N GLY A 319 -5.04 8.13 8.31
CA GLY A 319 -6.46 8.40 8.09
C GLY A 319 -6.94 8.23 6.65
N LYS A 320 -6.30 7.38 5.85
CA LYS A 320 -6.76 7.07 4.48
C LYS A 320 -7.80 5.96 4.49
N GLY A 321 -9.07 6.35 4.48
CA GLY A 321 -10.22 5.43 4.49
C GLY A 321 -10.93 5.28 3.14
N SER A 322 -10.32 5.66 2.02
CA SER A 322 -10.93 5.59 0.69
C SER A 322 -10.57 4.30 -0.06
N VAL A 323 -11.59 3.74 -0.75
CA VAL A 323 -11.45 2.56 -1.62
C VAL A 323 -11.24 3.02 -3.04
N GLN A 324 -10.13 2.63 -3.67
CA GLN A 324 -9.89 2.90 -5.08
C GLN A 324 -10.17 1.65 -5.93
N ASN A 325 -10.83 1.86 -7.06
CA ASN A 325 -10.90 0.89 -8.14
C ASN A 325 -9.95 1.31 -9.26
N ILE A 326 -9.39 0.34 -9.96
CA ILE A 326 -8.52 0.54 -11.12
C ILE A 326 -9.26 0.04 -12.33
N ILE A 327 -9.41 0.90 -13.31
CA ILE A 327 -10.08 0.61 -14.58
C ILE A 327 -9.03 0.66 -15.68
N ASP A 328 -8.76 -0.49 -16.29
CA ASP A 328 -7.84 -0.60 -17.42
C ASP A 328 -8.41 0.14 -18.64
N LEU A 329 -7.54 0.86 -19.36
CA LEU A 329 -7.86 1.51 -20.62
C LEU A 329 -7.15 0.78 -21.77
N GLU A 330 -7.69 0.92 -22.99
CA GLU A 330 -7.23 0.15 -24.16
C GLU A 330 -5.80 0.47 -24.59
N ASP A 331 -5.30 1.67 -24.28
CA ASP A 331 -3.95 2.13 -24.59
C ASP A 331 -2.88 1.66 -23.59
N GLY A 332 -3.27 0.84 -22.59
CA GLY A 332 -2.41 0.36 -21.51
C GLY A 332 -2.25 1.33 -20.35
N SER A 333 -2.93 2.46 -20.37
CA SER A 333 -3.11 3.34 -19.21
C SER A 333 -4.22 2.83 -18.30
N ALA A 334 -4.46 3.51 -17.17
CA ALA A 334 -5.57 3.17 -16.28
C ALA A 334 -6.14 4.40 -15.58
N LEU A 335 -7.41 4.29 -15.19
CA LEU A 335 -8.04 5.22 -14.26
C LEU A 335 -8.12 4.59 -12.88
N LYS A 336 -7.43 5.18 -11.91
CA LYS A 336 -7.58 4.87 -10.49
C LYS A 336 -8.61 5.84 -9.91
N ILE A 337 -9.75 5.32 -9.45
CA ILE A 337 -10.89 6.16 -9.02
C ILE A 337 -11.39 5.73 -7.65
N THR A 338 -11.69 6.69 -6.79
CA THR A 338 -12.33 6.44 -5.49
C THR A 338 -13.81 6.12 -5.66
N ILE A 339 -14.23 4.95 -5.14
CA ILE A 339 -15.59 4.43 -5.29
C ILE A 339 -16.33 4.25 -3.96
N ALA A 340 -15.63 4.12 -2.84
CA ALA A 340 -16.23 3.85 -1.53
C ALA A 340 -15.31 4.32 -0.39
N ARG A 341 -15.79 4.18 0.85
CA ARG A 341 -15.04 4.41 2.09
C ARG A 341 -15.03 3.17 2.95
N TYR A 342 -13.93 2.98 3.71
CA TYR A 342 -13.77 1.90 4.68
C TYR A 342 -14.30 2.29 6.06
N PHE A 343 -14.86 1.29 6.74
CA PHE A 343 -15.30 1.37 8.12
C PHE A 343 -14.77 0.18 8.91
N THR A 344 -14.36 0.44 10.13
CA THR A 344 -13.90 -0.61 11.07
C THR A 344 -15.07 -1.51 11.49
N PRO A 345 -14.82 -2.65 12.16
CA PRO A 345 -15.87 -3.54 12.66
C PRO A 345 -16.96 -2.84 13.48
N LYS A 346 -16.58 -1.85 14.30
CA LYS A 346 -17.54 -1.04 15.10
C LYS A 346 -18.18 0.11 14.31
N GLY A 347 -17.96 0.19 12.99
CA GLY A 347 -18.55 1.19 12.14
C GLY A 347 -17.88 2.58 12.20
N ARG A 348 -16.67 2.68 12.78
CA ARG A 348 -15.89 3.93 12.77
C ARG A 348 -15.33 4.19 11.36
N PRO A 349 -15.47 5.39 10.79
CA PRO A 349 -14.79 5.74 9.55
C PRO A 349 -13.28 5.88 9.78
N ILE A 350 -12.47 5.36 8.87
CA ILE A 350 -11.02 5.56 8.88
C ILE A 350 -10.68 6.91 8.23
N GLN A 351 -11.45 7.33 7.23
CA GLN A 351 -11.21 8.55 6.46
C GLN A 351 -11.08 9.78 7.35
N ASN A 352 -9.98 10.52 7.23
CA ASN A 352 -9.56 11.71 7.98
C ASN A 352 -9.29 11.48 9.48
N LEU A 353 -9.77 10.40 10.06
CA LEU A 353 -9.66 10.10 11.49
C LEU A 353 -8.50 9.16 11.83
N GLY A 354 -8.22 8.20 10.97
CA GLY A 354 -7.27 7.13 11.27
C GLY A 354 -7.66 6.28 12.47
N ASN A 355 -6.70 5.50 12.94
CA ASN A 355 -6.81 4.72 14.17
C ASN A 355 -6.07 5.42 15.30
N GLN A 356 -6.72 5.61 16.44
CA GLN A 356 -6.10 6.12 17.67
C GLN A 356 -5.45 4.96 18.42
N PRO A 357 -4.20 5.09 18.89
CA PRO A 357 -3.59 4.05 19.71
C PRO A 357 -4.26 3.96 21.08
N ASP A 358 -4.38 2.74 21.61
CA ASP A 358 -4.83 2.50 23.00
C ASP A 358 -3.74 2.91 24.01
N ILE A 359 -2.47 2.79 23.57
CA ILE A 359 -1.29 3.13 24.36
C ILE A 359 -0.47 4.15 23.54
N TYR A 360 -0.58 5.42 23.92
CA TYR A 360 0.18 6.47 23.25
C TYR A 360 1.64 6.45 23.70
N VAL A 361 2.54 6.26 22.73
CA VAL A 361 4.00 6.34 22.90
C VAL A 361 4.58 7.17 21.77
N ALA A 362 5.07 8.36 22.09
CA ALA A 362 5.74 9.21 21.10
C ALA A 362 7.03 8.56 20.59
N PRO A 363 7.39 8.73 19.31
CA PRO A 363 8.71 8.37 18.84
C PRO A 363 9.76 9.21 19.58
N GLN A 364 10.91 8.63 19.90
CA GLN A 364 12.01 9.40 20.45
C GLN A 364 12.56 10.31 19.36
N SER A 365 12.21 11.58 19.37
CA SER A 365 12.74 12.55 18.41
C SER A 365 14.22 12.80 18.74
N ILE A 366 15.08 12.58 17.77
CA ILE A 366 16.34 13.33 17.70
C ILE A 366 15.91 14.78 17.53
N ALA A 367 16.29 15.64 18.48
CA ALA A 367 15.92 17.05 18.51
C ALA A 367 16.19 17.73 17.17
N THR A 368 15.17 17.89 16.36
CA THR A 368 15.10 18.86 15.26
C THR A 368 13.65 19.00 14.83
N GLN A 369 13.11 20.20 15.06
CA GLN A 369 11.87 20.75 14.47
C GLN A 369 10.66 19.80 14.45
N GLU A 370 9.60 20.22 15.12
CA GLU A 370 8.25 19.74 14.86
C GLU A 370 7.95 19.88 13.36
N MET A 371 8.26 18.84 12.60
CA MET A 371 7.66 18.69 11.29
C MET A 371 6.22 18.25 11.57
N ASP A 372 5.27 19.16 11.36
CA ASP A 372 3.86 18.81 11.28
C ASP A 372 3.73 17.71 10.20
N MET A 373 3.58 16.47 10.63
CA MET A 373 3.42 15.34 9.73
C MET A 373 2.08 15.47 9.02
N ILE A 374 2.13 15.54 7.69
CA ILE A 374 0.94 15.67 6.84
C ILE A 374 0.10 14.40 6.98
N ARG A 375 -1.19 14.58 7.24
CA ARG A 375 -2.19 13.51 7.31
C ARG A 375 -3.23 13.67 6.20
N GLU A 376 -4.08 12.67 6.00
CA GLU A 376 -5.17 12.71 5.01
C GLU A 376 -6.04 13.97 5.16
N LYS A 377 -6.39 14.35 6.38
CA LYS A 377 -7.18 15.56 6.69
C LYS A 377 -6.53 16.88 6.26
N ASP A 378 -5.22 16.89 6.03
CA ASP A 378 -4.44 18.08 5.67
C ASP A 378 -4.24 18.20 4.15
N LEU A 379 -4.65 17.16 3.38
CA LEU A 379 -4.56 17.15 1.93
C LEU A 379 -5.60 18.07 1.28
N GLN A 380 -5.22 18.70 0.16
CA GLN A 380 -6.16 19.46 -0.68
C GLN A 380 -7.16 18.51 -1.36
N ASN A 381 -8.39 18.96 -1.52
CA ASN A 381 -9.50 18.20 -2.14
C ASN A 381 -9.77 16.85 -1.43
N ARG A 382 -9.47 16.73 -0.13
CA ARG A 382 -9.74 15.52 0.64
C ARG A 382 -11.23 15.14 0.61
N ILE A 383 -11.50 13.86 0.69
CA ILE A 383 -12.87 13.35 0.81
C ILE A 383 -13.37 13.65 2.23
N GLU A 384 -14.47 14.40 2.34
CA GLU A 384 -15.07 14.72 3.65
C GLU A 384 -15.73 13.50 4.30
N THR A 385 -15.67 13.42 5.61
CA THR A 385 -16.41 12.43 6.40
C THR A 385 -17.85 12.92 6.63
N LEU A 386 -18.81 11.99 6.63
CA LEU A 386 -20.23 12.29 6.77
C LEU A 386 -20.64 12.83 8.15
N ASP A 387 -19.74 12.80 9.16
CA ASP A 387 -19.97 13.21 10.55
C ASP A 387 -18.81 14.06 11.09
N GLU A 388 -18.50 15.21 10.48
CA GLU A 388 -17.55 16.16 11.05
C GLU A 388 -18.18 16.95 12.21
N LYS A 389 -18.37 16.31 13.36
CA LYS A 389 -18.41 16.94 14.68
C LYS A 389 -17.42 16.24 15.60
N GLY A 390 -16.15 16.46 15.37
CA GLY A 390 -15.06 15.87 16.15
C GLY A 390 -14.10 16.94 16.63
N THR A 391 -14.07 17.11 17.94
CA THR A 391 -13.14 17.95 18.70
C THR A 391 -11.68 17.53 18.45
N THR A 392 -10.90 18.48 17.99
CA THR A 392 -9.44 18.36 17.87
C THR A 392 -8.83 18.43 19.28
N GLN A 393 -8.40 17.32 19.86
CA GLN A 393 -7.54 17.33 21.04
C GLN A 393 -6.08 17.52 20.59
N LYS A 394 -5.51 18.66 20.96
CA LYS A 394 -4.06 18.90 20.87
C LYS A 394 -3.39 18.23 22.08
N ASN A 395 -2.69 17.13 21.85
CA ASN A 395 -1.83 16.54 22.88
C ASN A 395 -0.48 17.25 22.90
N LYS A 396 -0.10 17.83 24.02
CA LYS A 396 1.22 18.41 24.26
C LYS A 396 2.25 17.30 24.47
N VAL A 397 3.35 17.39 23.73
CA VAL A 397 4.51 16.50 23.83
C VAL A 397 5.43 16.99 24.95
N GLY A 398 5.88 16.07 25.81
CA GLY A 398 6.88 16.35 26.84
C GLY A 398 8.32 16.19 26.30
N GLU A 399 9.21 17.07 26.72
CA GLU A 399 10.62 17.08 26.38
C GLU A 399 11.37 15.89 27.00
N GLY A 400 12.19 15.18 26.21
CA GLY A 400 13.04 14.07 26.64
C GLY A 400 14.42 14.09 25.96
N ASP A 401 15.43 13.83 26.75
CA ASP A 401 16.88 13.92 26.49
C ASP A 401 17.39 12.87 25.48
N SER A 402 18.31 13.28 24.61
CA SER A 402 18.82 12.53 23.45
C SER A 402 20.19 11.93 23.70
N SER A 403 20.27 10.62 23.96
CA SER A 403 21.49 9.85 23.70
C SER A 403 21.21 8.36 23.45
N LYS A 404 21.51 7.86 22.24
CA LYS A 404 21.30 6.53 21.64
C LYS A 404 19.85 6.22 21.29
N SER A 405 19.52 6.28 20.01
CA SER A 405 18.18 5.97 19.48
C SER A 405 17.85 4.48 19.69
N SER A 406 17.25 4.17 20.83
CA SER A 406 16.54 2.91 21.00
C SER A 406 15.10 3.12 20.54
N ASP A 407 14.54 2.19 19.76
CA ASP A 407 13.13 2.21 19.38
C ASP A 407 12.26 2.09 20.64
N VAL A 408 11.87 3.24 21.20
CA VAL A 408 11.10 3.34 22.45
C VAL A 408 9.73 2.67 22.33
N GLN A 409 9.08 2.80 21.14
CA GLN A 409 7.77 2.19 20.90
C GLN A 409 7.88 0.66 20.91
N LEU A 410 8.86 0.10 20.19
CA LEU A 410 9.09 -1.34 20.20
C LEU A 410 9.47 -1.85 21.60
N LYS A 411 10.34 -1.12 22.31
CA LYS A 411 10.70 -1.46 23.69
C LYS A 411 9.48 -1.46 24.61
N SER A 412 8.62 -0.45 24.51
CA SER A 412 7.38 -0.37 25.29
C SER A 412 6.43 -1.53 24.97
N ALA A 413 6.31 -1.91 23.69
CA ALA A 413 5.49 -3.05 23.29
C ALA A 413 5.97 -4.37 23.91
N VAL A 414 7.29 -4.60 23.91
CA VAL A 414 7.92 -5.77 24.53
C VAL A 414 7.65 -5.80 26.05
N GLU A 415 7.86 -4.68 26.74
CA GLU A 415 7.59 -4.60 28.19
C GLU A 415 6.11 -4.79 28.53
N TYR A 416 5.21 -4.29 27.69
CA TYR A 416 3.77 -4.53 27.85
C TYR A 416 3.43 -6.01 27.75
N LEU A 417 3.96 -6.73 26.75
CA LEU A 417 3.74 -8.17 26.58
C LEU A 417 4.30 -8.97 27.76
N LYS A 418 5.47 -8.61 28.28
CA LYS A 418 6.07 -9.23 29.47
C LYS A 418 5.19 -9.05 30.72
N SER A 419 4.69 -7.84 30.94
CA SER A 419 3.82 -7.54 32.08
C SER A 419 2.48 -8.26 32.00
N SER A 420 1.88 -8.35 30.82
CA SER A 420 0.61 -9.05 30.59
C SER A 420 0.73 -10.55 30.85
N ALA A 421 1.85 -11.17 30.50
CA ALA A 421 2.14 -12.58 30.80
C ALA A 421 2.24 -12.82 32.32
N PHE A 422 2.82 -11.88 33.08
CA PHE A 422 2.93 -11.96 34.53
C PHE A 422 1.57 -11.94 35.22
N PHE A 423 0.62 -11.13 34.77
CA PHE A 423 -0.72 -11.07 35.34
C PHE A 423 -1.55 -12.33 35.07
N LYS A 424 -1.47 -12.91 33.85
CA LYS A 424 -2.15 -14.18 33.52
C LYS A 424 -1.68 -15.36 34.34
N VAL A 425 -0.42 -15.44 34.73
CA VAL A 425 0.13 -16.49 35.60
C VAL A 425 -0.40 -16.36 37.02
N LYS A 426 -0.70 -15.15 37.49
CA LYS A 426 -1.25 -14.90 38.82
C LYS A 426 -2.74 -15.30 38.94
N ASP A 427 -3.52 -15.08 37.89
CA ASP A 427 -4.94 -15.44 37.83
C ASP A 427 -5.15 -16.94 37.66
N ALA A 428 -4.25 -17.64 36.96
CA ALA A 428 -4.28 -19.11 36.81
C ALA A 428 -3.88 -19.89 38.08
N LYS A 429 -3.36 -19.19 39.12
CA LYS A 429 -2.99 -19.79 40.43
C LYS A 429 -4.00 -19.46 41.55
N ARG A 430 -5.08 -18.78 41.22
CA ARG A 430 -6.26 -18.60 42.08
C ARG A 430 -7.39 -19.48 41.58
#